data_b3a06cac5828070074fee4322ad1a104
#
_entry.id   b3a06cac5828070074fee4322ad1a104
#
_cell.length_a   1.000
_cell.length_b   1.000
_cell.length_c   1.000
_cell.angle_alpha   90.00
_cell.angle_beta   90.00
_cell.angle_gamma   90.00
#
_symmetry.space_group_name_H-M   'P 1'
#
loop_
_entity.id
_entity.type
_entity.pdbx_description
1 polymer ?
#
loop_
_entity_poly.entity_id
_entity_poly.type
_entity_poly.pdbx_seq_one_letter_code
_entity_poly.pdbx_strand_id
1 'polypeptide(L)'
;MKKWAKNYEELILKSTEYSGSRDPNAKILSASSINKENYYLMNQYNFEKKKQDSFGANTIGSIYQLGIDAAIQKHDKEGRYEFGRRMTLPLDNGWTISGELDVFDKIENVIIDNKVVSDYAMKDINKNTPDSDYNLQVATYVMLDHMNKSEEDMLRGKVHQEPATGALAIVNKGGSAVKNNIYTTLELNMYSPEDMLFMYQEKAKELQHYIDTNTMPEEVCDTAKFGMEKGVPKRCMLYCDFRDVCPNYSKYKKLTDRKIAEGLNSNIEKEKSVYIKPMEF
;
A
#
# COMPACT_ATOMS: atom_id res chain seq x y z
N MET A 1 33.31 -7.70 3.83
CA MET A 1 32.55 -7.55 2.59
C MET A 1 33.35 -6.76 1.59
N LYS A 2 33.44 -7.20 0.33
CA LYS A 2 34.21 -6.50 -0.73
C LYS A 2 33.55 -5.15 -1.04
N LYS A 3 34.34 -4.11 -1.32
CA LYS A 3 33.87 -2.73 -1.57
C LYS A 3 32.79 -2.66 -2.68
N TRP A 4 32.92 -3.46 -3.75
CA TRP A 4 31.95 -3.49 -4.83
C TRP A 4 30.58 -4.03 -4.39
N ALA A 5 30.55 -5.02 -3.49
CA ALA A 5 29.29 -5.61 -3.01
C ALA A 5 28.50 -4.58 -2.17
N LYS A 6 29.21 -3.78 -1.33
CA LYS A 6 28.57 -2.70 -0.59
C LYS A 6 28.02 -1.60 -1.51
N ASN A 7 28.78 -1.20 -2.53
CA ASN A 7 28.33 -0.19 -3.50
C ASN A 7 27.11 -0.69 -4.30
N TYR A 8 27.09 -1.98 -4.64
CA TYR A 8 25.96 -2.58 -5.38
C TYR A 8 24.70 -2.65 -4.52
N GLU A 9 24.83 -3.05 -3.26
CA GLU A 9 23.74 -3.05 -2.27
C GLU A 9 23.17 -1.64 -2.07
N GLU A 10 24.03 -0.61 -1.92
CA GLU A 10 23.60 0.78 -1.81
C GLU A 10 22.86 1.28 -3.06
N LEU A 11 23.26 0.86 -4.25
CA LEU A 11 22.56 1.20 -5.50
C LEU A 11 21.17 0.57 -5.57
N ILE A 12 21.03 -0.71 -5.18
CA ILE A 12 19.74 -1.37 -5.12
C ILE A 12 18.83 -0.67 -4.11
N LEU A 13 19.36 -0.36 -2.92
CA LEU A 13 18.62 0.37 -1.89
C LEU A 13 18.12 1.71 -2.39
N LYS A 14 18.98 2.50 -3.04
CA LYS A 14 18.62 3.80 -3.60
C LYS A 14 17.59 3.69 -4.73
N SER A 15 17.67 2.67 -5.58
CA SER A 15 16.71 2.47 -6.67
C SER A 15 15.32 2.07 -6.17
N THR A 16 15.23 1.57 -4.93
CA THR A 16 13.97 1.15 -4.30
C THR A 16 13.52 2.11 -3.18
N GLU A 17 14.33 3.16 -2.90
CA GLU A 17 13.93 4.19 -1.96
C GLU A 17 12.69 4.92 -2.48
N TYR A 18 11.60 4.81 -1.73
CA TYR A 18 10.43 5.64 -1.94
C TYR A 18 10.81 7.09 -1.62
N SER A 19 10.92 7.92 -2.65
CA SER A 19 11.34 9.32 -2.55
C SER A 19 10.29 10.27 -1.93
N GLY A 20 9.14 9.75 -1.56
CA GLY A 20 8.03 10.53 -1.01
C GLY A 20 8.12 10.68 0.50
N SER A 21 8.93 11.60 1.01
CA SER A 21 8.64 12.17 2.32
C SER A 21 7.35 12.99 2.17
N ARG A 22 6.24 12.51 2.74
CA ARG A 22 5.05 13.35 2.87
C ARG A 22 5.38 14.42 3.89
N ASP A 23 5.04 15.65 3.52
CA ASP A 23 4.98 16.74 4.48
C ASP A 23 4.03 16.31 5.62
N PRO A 24 4.51 16.23 6.87
CA PRO A 24 3.60 16.13 8.01
C PRO A 24 2.64 17.32 7.90
N ASN A 25 1.39 17.14 8.25
CA ASN A 25 0.29 18.08 8.06
C ASN A 25 -0.23 18.25 6.62
N ALA A 26 0.31 17.52 5.64
CA ALA A 26 -0.34 17.47 4.33
C ALA A 26 -1.69 16.74 4.42
N LYS A 27 -2.76 17.42 4.01
CA LYS A 27 -4.12 16.86 3.95
C LYS A 27 -4.27 15.97 2.71
N ILE A 28 -3.53 14.85 2.69
CA ILE A 28 -3.50 13.93 1.56
C ILE A 28 -3.93 12.53 2.00
N LEU A 29 -4.97 12.00 1.35
CA LEU A 29 -5.42 10.63 1.44
C LEU A 29 -4.91 9.84 0.23
N SER A 30 -4.04 8.87 0.45
CA SER A 30 -3.58 8.00 -0.64
C SER A 30 -4.57 6.88 -0.94
N ALA A 31 -4.51 6.32 -2.14
CA ALA A 31 -5.30 5.15 -2.53
C ALA A 31 -5.20 4.00 -1.53
N SER A 32 -4.03 3.77 -0.94
CA SER A 32 -3.83 2.76 0.09
C SER A 32 -4.25 3.17 1.51
N SER A 33 -4.84 4.37 1.69
CA SER A 33 -5.20 4.87 3.03
C SER A 33 -6.69 4.82 3.34
N ILE A 34 -7.55 4.55 2.37
CA ILE A 34 -9.00 4.54 2.59
C ILE A 34 -9.42 3.55 3.67
N ASN A 35 -8.80 2.39 3.72
CA ASN A 35 -9.10 1.34 4.70
C ASN A 35 -8.23 1.42 5.97
N LYS A 36 -7.48 2.50 6.17
CA LYS A 36 -6.72 2.71 7.40
C LYS A 36 -7.59 3.41 8.44
N GLU A 37 -7.40 3.04 9.69
CA GLU A 37 -8.11 3.64 10.81
C GLU A 37 -7.76 5.13 10.94
N ASN A 38 -8.74 5.95 11.33
CA ASN A 38 -8.55 7.39 11.53
C ASN A 38 -7.43 7.68 12.54
N TYR A 39 -7.30 6.86 13.58
CA TYR A 39 -6.21 6.97 14.55
C TYR A 39 -4.82 6.85 13.89
N TYR A 40 -4.64 5.91 12.95
CA TYR A 40 -3.39 5.78 12.20
C TYR A 40 -3.15 6.98 11.29
N LEU A 41 -4.19 7.46 10.60
CA LEU A 41 -4.10 8.61 9.69
C LEU A 41 -3.83 9.91 10.45
N MET A 42 -4.39 10.10 11.64
CA MET A 42 -4.08 11.24 12.50
C MET A 42 -2.62 11.19 13.02
N ASN A 43 -2.10 10.02 13.34
CA ASN A 43 -0.67 9.88 13.64
C ASN A 43 0.19 10.21 12.41
N GLN A 44 -0.23 9.81 11.21
CA GLN A 44 0.46 10.16 9.96
C GLN A 44 0.43 11.67 9.67
N TYR A 45 -0.64 12.36 10.06
CA TYR A 45 -0.78 13.80 9.96
C TYR A 45 0.10 14.53 10.99
N ASN A 46 0.14 14.05 12.23
CA ASN A 46 0.80 14.72 13.34
C ASN A 46 2.31 14.46 13.45
N PHE A 47 2.81 13.36 12.88
CA PHE A 47 4.18 12.91 13.08
C PHE A 47 4.86 12.53 11.77
N GLU A 48 6.15 12.82 11.71
CA GLU A 48 6.99 12.30 10.63
C GLU A 48 7.05 10.78 10.68
N LYS A 49 6.91 10.18 9.52
CA LYS A 49 7.06 8.73 9.36
C LYS A 49 8.52 8.37 9.58
N LYS A 50 8.83 7.59 10.62
CA LYS A 50 10.17 7.02 10.74
C LYS A 50 10.39 6.04 9.60
N LYS A 51 11.47 6.24 8.84
CA LYS A 51 11.94 5.23 7.89
C LYS A 51 12.22 3.95 8.68
N GLN A 52 11.41 2.92 8.47
CA GLN A 52 11.78 1.60 8.95
C GLN A 52 12.86 1.09 8.00
N ASP A 53 13.94 0.55 8.55
CA ASP A 53 14.98 -0.17 7.79
C ASP A 53 14.42 -1.52 7.28
N SER A 54 13.24 -1.49 6.67
CA SER A 54 12.59 -2.67 6.10
C SER A 54 13.16 -2.97 4.72
N PHE A 55 14.40 -3.40 4.70
CA PHE A 55 14.94 -4.14 3.56
C PHE A 55 14.21 -5.48 3.50
N GLY A 56 13.38 -5.70 2.51
CA GLY A 56 12.70 -6.99 2.38
C GLY A 56 11.54 -6.97 1.39
N ALA A 57 10.34 -7.16 1.89
CA ALA A 57 9.16 -7.38 1.05
C ALA A 57 8.86 -6.20 0.09
N ASN A 58 9.04 -4.96 0.55
CA ASN A 58 8.80 -3.78 -0.27
C ASN A 58 9.82 -3.65 -1.41
N THR A 59 11.10 -3.94 -1.12
CA THR A 59 12.18 -3.91 -2.12
C THR A 59 11.95 -4.94 -3.22
N ILE A 60 11.55 -6.16 -2.86
CA ILE A 60 11.23 -7.22 -3.84
C ILE A 60 10.03 -6.77 -4.70
N GLY A 61 9.01 -6.19 -4.10
CA GLY A 61 7.85 -5.65 -4.83
C GLY A 61 8.26 -4.58 -5.84
N SER A 62 9.09 -3.62 -5.43
CA SER A 62 9.57 -2.54 -6.30
C SER A 62 10.44 -3.04 -7.44
N ILE A 63 11.38 -3.97 -7.19
CA ILE A 63 12.21 -4.58 -8.24
C ILE A 63 11.34 -5.33 -9.25
N TYR A 64 10.36 -6.07 -8.74
CA TYR A 64 9.43 -6.81 -9.59
C TYR A 64 8.61 -5.86 -10.47
N GLN A 65 8.07 -4.78 -9.91
CA GLN A 65 7.33 -3.77 -10.65
C GLN A 65 8.17 -3.16 -11.77
N LEU A 66 9.38 -2.69 -11.46
CA LEU A 66 10.31 -2.13 -12.44
C LEU A 66 10.64 -3.14 -13.56
N GLY A 67 10.80 -4.42 -13.21
CA GLY A 67 11.07 -5.49 -14.18
C GLY A 67 9.89 -5.74 -15.12
N ILE A 68 8.68 -5.74 -14.61
CA ILE A 68 7.45 -5.90 -15.41
C ILE A 68 7.26 -4.70 -16.32
N ASP A 69 7.33 -3.49 -15.79
CA ASP A 69 7.13 -2.26 -16.57
C ASP A 69 8.12 -2.21 -17.74
N ALA A 70 9.40 -2.49 -17.49
CA ALA A 70 10.42 -2.55 -18.53
C ALA A 70 10.15 -3.65 -19.56
N ALA A 71 9.68 -4.83 -19.14
CA ALA A 71 9.36 -5.94 -20.04
C ALA A 71 8.15 -5.61 -20.92
N ILE A 72 7.09 -5.04 -20.37
CA ILE A 72 5.91 -4.66 -21.14
C ILE A 72 6.26 -3.54 -22.12
N GLN A 73 6.94 -2.47 -21.67
CA GLN A 73 7.37 -1.36 -22.55
C GLN A 73 8.21 -1.83 -23.73
N LYS A 74 9.08 -2.81 -23.51
CA LYS A 74 9.90 -3.40 -24.61
C LYS A 74 9.05 -4.07 -25.68
N HIS A 75 7.90 -4.63 -25.33
CA HIS A 75 7.04 -5.41 -26.22
C HIS A 75 5.78 -4.65 -26.68
N ASP A 76 5.39 -3.60 -25.97
CA ASP A 76 4.26 -2.71 -26.31
C ASP A 76 4.66 -1.71 -27.41
N LYS A 77 4.69 -2.18 -28.64
CA LYS A 77 5.05 -1.34 -29.79
C LYS A 77 3.96 -0.35 -30.20
N GLU A 78 2.74 -0.60 -29.78
CA GLU A 78 1.56 0.20 -30.17
C GLU A 78 1.22 1.26 -29.11
N GLY A 79 1.94 1.27 -27.99
CA GLY A 79 1.68 2.19 -26.88
C GLY A 79 0.31 1.94 -26.22
N ARG A 80 -0.11 0.68 -26.17
CA ARG A 80 -1.36 0.23 -25.56
C ARG A 80 -1.41 0.51 -24.06
N TYR A 81 -0.27 0.32 -23.39
CA TYR A 81 -0.19 0.44 -21.93
C TYR A 81 0.41 1.77 -21.49
N GLU A 82 -0.13 2.32 -20.43
CA GLU A 82 0.39 3.47 -19.70
C GLU A 82 0.82 3.03 -18.30
N PHE A 83 1.98 3.57 -17.82
CA PHE A 83 2.61 3.13 -16.58
C PHE A 83 2.81 4.29 -15.62
N GLY A 84 2.67 4.01 -14.32
CA GLY A 84 3.05 4.93 -13.26
C GLY A 84 2.33 6.28 -13.29
N ARG A 85 1.08 6.32 -13.78
CA ARG A 85 0.32 7.57 -13.86
C ARG A 85 -0.15 8.00 -12.48
N ARG A 86 0.35 9.15 -12.05
CA ARG A 86 -0.09 9.78 -10.81
C ARG A 86 -1.33 10.64 -11.06
N MET A 87 -2.32 10.46 -10.19
CA MET A 87 -3.58 11.19 -10.24
C MET A 87 -3.88 11.80 -8.87
N THR A 88 -4.54 12.96 -8.88
CA THR A 88 -4.99 13.64 -7.68
C THR A 88 -6.39 14.18 -7.88
N LEU A 89 -7.17 14.23 -6.80
CA LEU A 89 -8.50 14.83 -6.79
C LEU A 89 -8.64 15.70 -5.53
N PRO A 90 -8.73 17.03 -5.67
CA PRO A 90 -8.99 17.91 -4.53
C PRO A 90 -10.43 17.73 -4.04
N LEU A 91 -10.62 17.80 -2.72
CA LEU A 91 -11.92 17.81 -2.06
C LEU A 91 -12.23 19.23 -1.54
N ASP A 92 -13.51 19.55 -1.39
CA ASP A 92 -13.98 20.89 -1.00
C ASP A 92 -13.48 21.34 0.39
N ASN A 93 -13.15 20.40 1.25
CA ASN A 93 -12.62 20.67 2.60
C ASN A 93 -11.08 20.82 2.67
N GLY A 94 -10.43 20.97 1.53
CA GLY A 94 -8.99 21.17 1.42
C GLY A 94 -8.15 19.91 1.51
N TRP A 95 -8.75 18.74 1.63
CA TRP A 95 -8.08 17.44 1.47
C TRP A 95 -7.87 17.12 -0.01
N THR A 96 -6.90 16.28 -0.30
CA THR A 96 -6.62 15.79 -1.67
C THR A 96 -6.50 14.27 -1.64
N ILE A 97 -7.22 13.60 -2.53
CA ILE A 97 -7.02 12.18 -2.78
C ILE A 97 -5.87 12.04 -3.78
N SER A 98 -4.95 11.10 -3.54
CA SER A 98 -3.80 10.86 -4.44
C SER A 98 -3.57 9.37 -4.65
N GLY A 99 -3.32 9.00 -5.88
CA GLY A 99 -2.96 7.64 -6.26
C GLY A 99 -2.01 7.63 -7.45
N GLU A 100 -1.25 6.54 -7.57
CA GLU A 100 -0.41 6.27 -8.73
C GLU A 100 -0.73 4.84 -9.16
N LEU A 101 -1.35 4.70 -10.32
CA LEU A 101 -1.66 3.39 -10.87
C LEU A 101 -0.39 2.74 -11.44
N ASP A 102 -0.31 1.43 -11.38
CA ASP A 102 0.83 0.70 -11.93
C ASP A 102 0.74 0.64 -13.46
N VAL A 103 -0.36 0.11 -13.98
CA VAL A 103 -0.56 -0.08 -15.42
C VAL A 103 -2.01 0.25 -15.81
N PHE A 104 -2.19 0.95 -16.92
CA PHE A 104 -3.49 1.16 -17.56
C PHE A 104 -3.50 0.62 -18.98
N ASP A 105 -4.37 -0.33 -19.26
CA ASP A 105 -4.66 -0.83 -20.61
C ASP A 105 -5.68 0.09 -21.27
N LYS A 106 -5.21 0.93 -22.18
CA LYS A 106 -6.06 1.94 -22.86
C LYS A 106 -7.07 1.35 -23.83
N ILE A 107 -6.83 0.13 -24.33
CA ILE A 107 -7.73 -0.52 -25.29
C ILE A 107 -8.88 -1.20 -24.55
N GLU A 108 -8.56 -2.01 -23.53
CA GLU A 108 -9.56 -2.76 -22.76
C GLU A 108 -10.19 -1.92 -21.63
N ASN A 109 -9.71 -0.70 -21.40
CA ASN A 109 -10.12 0.18 -20.29
C ASN A 109 -9.99 -0.50 -18.93
N VAL A 110 -8.81 -1.05 -18.65
CA VAL A 110 -8.52 -1.82 -17.43
C VAL A 110 -7.36 -1.19 -16.67
N ILE A 111 -7.55 -0.91 -15.39
CA ILE A 111 -6.48 -0.53 -14.47
C ILE A 111 -5.98 -1.80 -13.78
N ILE A 112 -4.68 -2.06 -13.92
CA ILE A 112 -4.01 -3.25 -13.42
C ILE A 112 -3.02 -2.83 -12.33
N ASP A 113 -3.16 -3.43 -11.15
CA ASP A 113 -2.25 -3.23 -10.04
C ASP A 113 -1.40 -4.50 -9.84
N ASN A 114 -0.09 -4.35 -9.88
CA ASN A 114 0.85 -5.47 -9.79
C ASN A 114 1.16 -5.81 -8.33
N LYS A 115 1.03 -7.07 -7.95
CA LYS A 115 1.28 -7.52 -6.58
C LYS A 115 2.18 -8.75 -6.50
N VAL A 116 3.14 -8.68 -5.60
CA VAL A 116 3.95 -9.83 -5.19
C VAL A 116 3.49 -10.26 -3.81
N VAL A 117 2.87 -11.41 -3.71
CA VAL A 117 2.16 -11.83 -2.49
C VAL A 117 2.62 -13.20 -1.99
N SER A 118 2.31 -13.48 -0.72
CA SER A 118 2.47 -14.81 -0.12
C SER A 118 1.19 -15.64 -0.26
N ASP A 119 1.29 -16.95 -0.02
CA ASP A 119 0.11 -17.85 0.04
C ASP A 119 -0.95 -17.38 1.04
N TYR A 120 -0.53 -16.72 2.12
CA TYR A 120 -1.44 -16.18 3.11
C TYR A 120 -2.28 -15.02 2.53
N ALA A 121 -1.62 -14.07 1.86
CA ALA A 121 -2.31 -12.94 1.22
C ALA A 121 -3.22 -13.39 0.06
N MET A 122 -2.84 -14.45 -0.67
CA MET A 122 -3.68 -15.04 -1.72
C MET A 122 -5.04 -15.49 -1.21
N LYS A 123 -5.14 -15.97 0.04
CA LYS A 123 -6.42 -16.38 0.62
C LYS A 123 -7.40 -15.22 0.77
N ASP A 124 -6.90 -14.03 1.11
CA ASP A 124 -7.73 -12.85 1.24
C ASP A 124 -8.06 -12.25 -0.13
N ILE A 125 -7.11 -12.22 -1.05
CA ILE A 125 -7.32 -11.78 -2.43
C ILE A 125 -8.40 -12.63 -3.12
N ASN A 126 -8.38 -13.94 -2.95
CA ASN A 126 -9.34 -14.86 -3.56
C ASN A 126 -10.78 -14.67 -3.04
N LYS A 127 -11.00 -14.02 -1.91
CA LYS A 127 -12.35 -13.64 -1.46
C LYS A 127 -12.97 -12.59 -2.36
N ASN A 128 -12.15 -11.77 -2.98
CA ASN A 128 -12.53 -10.73 -3.94
C ASN A 128 -13.72 -9.87 -3.46
N THR A 129 -13.66 -9.43 -2.21
CA THR A 129 -14.69 -8.58 -1.61
C THR A 129 -14.39 -7.10 -1.85
N PRO A 130 -15.39 -6.25 -2.13
CA PRO A 130 -15.18 -4.82 -2.36
C PRO A 130 -14.41 -4.13 -1.23
N ASP A 131 -14.60 -4.56 0.02
CA ASP A 131 -13.95 -3.99 1.22
C ASP A 131 -12.50 -4.44 1.42
N SER A 132 -11.97 -5.32 0.58
CA SER A 132 -10.58 -5.76 0.74
C SER A 132 -9.61 -4.62 0.41
N ASP A 133 -8.46 -4.59 1.08
CA ASP A 133 -7.45 -3.53 0.89
C ASP A 133 -7.04 -3.34 -0.57
N TYR A 134 -6.91 -4.44 -1.33
CA TYR A 134 -6.52 -4.40 -2.74
C TYR A 134 -7.65 -3.88 -3.63
N ASN A 135 -8.89 -4.35 -3.40
CA ASN A 135 -10.04 -3.90 -4.16
C ASN A 135 -10.30 -2.40 -3.94
N LEU A 136 -10.26 -1.92 -2.69
CA LEU A 136 -10.38 -0.50 -2.37
C LEU A 136 -9.27 0.35 -2.97
N GLN A 137 -8.02 -0.15 -2.99
CA GLN A 137 -6.90 0.56 -3.61
C GLN A 137 -7.13 0.73 -5.11
N VAL A 138 -7.48 -0.34 -5.82
CA VAL A 138 -7.72 -0.28 -7.28
C VAL A 138 -8.99 0.49 -7.61
N ALA A 139 -10.07 0.33 -6.83
CA ALA A 139 -11.29 1.13 -6.96
C ALA A 139 -11.00 2.63 -6.82
N THR A 140 -10.05 3.01 -5.96
CA THR A 140 -9.59 4.40 -5.86
C THR A 140 -8.91 4.88 -7.14
N TYR A 141 -8.08 4.04 -7.77
CA TYR A 141 -7.46 4.41 -9.05
C TYR A 141 -8.52 4.57 -10.15
N VAL A 142 -9.51 3.68 -10.18
CA VAL A 142 -10.63 3.76 -11.12
C VAL A 142 -11.45 5.04 -10.89
N MET A 143 -11.77 5.36 -9.65
CA MET A 143 -12.43 6.63 -9.28
C MET A 143 -11.60 7.84 -9.72
N LEU A 144 -10.31 7.88 -9.41
CA LEU A 144 -9.43 8.98 -9.78
C LEU A 144 -9.34 9.13 -11.30
N ASP A 145 -9.20 8.04 -12.05
CA ASP A 145 -9.20 8.06 -13.51
C ASP A 145 -10.51 8.62 -14.05
N HIS A 146 -11.65 8.12 -13.55
CA HIS A 146 -12.97 8.54 -14.01
C HIS A 146 -13.23 10.03 -13.71
N MET A 147 -12.97 10.48 -12.49
CA MET A 147 -13.21 11.88 -12.05
C MET A 147 -12.27 12.90 -12.70
N ASN A 148 -11.11 12.46 -13.22
CA ASN A 148 -10.18 13.34 -13.92
C ASN A 148 -10.41 13.39 -15.44
N LYS A 149 -11.36 12.60 -15.98
CA LYS A 149 -11.71 12.67 -17.40
C LYS A 149 -12.45 13.97 -17.70
N SER A 150 -12.00 14.70 -18.71
CA SER A 150 -12.76 15.86 -19.16
C SER A 150 -13.98 15.45 -19.95
N GLU A 151 -15.09 16.19 -19.77
CA GLU A 151 -16.31 15.98 -20.55
C GLU A 151 -16.03 16.12 -22.06
N GLU A 152 -15.19 17.07 -22.44
CA GLU A 152 -14.80 17.29 -23.83
C GLU A 152 -14.06 16.09 -24.43
N ASP A 153 -13.14 15.47 -23.69
CA ASP A 153 -12.39 14.30 -24.20
C ASP A 153 -13.28 13.05 -24.28
N MET A 154 -14.25 12.90 -23.35
CA MET A 154 -15.25 11.84 -23.41
C MET A 154 -16.16 12.02 -24.64
N LEU A 155 -16.67 13.22 -24.88
CA LEU A 155 -17.52 13.54 -26.04
C LEU A 155 -16.81 13.37 -27.38
N ARG A 156 -15.51 13.64 -27.42
CA ARG A 156 -14.66 13.43 -28.60
C ARG A 156 -14.20 12.00 -28.80
N GLY A 157 -14.57 11.08 -27.91
CA GLY A 157 -14.13 9.68 -27.97
C GLY A 157 -12.64 9.46 -27.76
N LYS A 158 -11.93 10.42 -27.14
CA LYS A 158 -10.53 10.29 -26.83
C LYS A 158 -10.25 9.42 -25.60
N VAL A 159 -11.23 9.35 -24.71
CA VAL A 159 -11.22 8.51 -23.50
C VAL A 159 -12.53 7.74 -23.37
N HIS A 160 -12.50 6.62 -22.67
CA HIS A 160 -13.70 5.84 -22.41
C HIS A 160 -14.68 6.63 -21.55
N GLN A 161 -15.96 6.60 -21.88
CA GLN A 161 -17.03 7.24 -21.11
C GLN A 161 -17.29 6.48 -19.80
N GLU A 162 -17.31 5.16 -19.90
CA GLU A 162 -17.49 4.30 -18.74
C GLU A 162 -16.26 4.28 -17.84
N PRO A 163 -16.41 4.07 -16.52
CA PRO A 163 -15.31 3.82 -15.63
C PRO A 163 -14.46 2.62 -16.11
N ALA A 164 -13.17 2.65 -15.83
CA ALA A 164 -12.32 1.50 -16.09
C ALA A 164 -12.71 0.32 -15.19
N THR A 165 -12.45 -0.89 -15.65
CA THR A 165 -12.47 -2.06 -14.76
C THR A 165 -11.15 -2.17 -14.02
N GLY A 166 -11.13 -2.84 -12.86
CA GLY A 166 -9.92 -3.03 -12.06
C GLY A 166 -9.50 -4.49 -12.04
N ALA A 167 -8.20 -4.71 -12.09
CA ALA A 167 -7.63 -6.05 -12.00
C ALA A 167 -6.35 -6.07 -11.17
N LEU A 168 -6.03 -7.23 -10.61
CA LEU A 168 -4.72 -7.53 -10.04
C LEU A 168 -3.94 -8.44 -10.99
N ALA A 169 -2.66 -8.10 -11.18
CA ALA A 169 -1.68 -9.00 -11.76
C ALA A 169 -0.78 -9.50 -10.63
N ILE A 170 -0.88 -10.79 -10.32
CA ILE A 170 -0.36 -11.34 -9.08
C ILE A 170 0.78 -12.31 -9.35
N VAL A 171 1.91 -12.10 -8.67
CA VAL A 171 2.96 -13.10 -8.52
C VAL A 171 2.93 -13.65 -7.10
N ASN A 172 2.67 -14.94 -7.00
CA ASN A 172 2.71 -15.64 -5.73
C ASN A 172 4.14 -16.14 -5.46
N LYS A 173 4.78 -15.62 -4.41
CA LYS A 173 6.11 -16.04 -3.93
C LYS A 173 6.06 -17.15 -2.88
N GLY A 174 4.87 -17.69 -2.56
CA GLY A 174 4.68 -18.73 -1.57
C GLY A 174 5.04 -20.12 -2.07
N GLY A 175 5.10 -21.09 -1.16
CA GLY A 175 5.44 -22.49 -1.48
C GLY A 175 4.43 -23.19 -2.39
N SER A 176 3.17 -22.75 -2.42
CA SER A 176 2.14 -23.26 -3.33
C SER A 176 2.40 -22.83 -4.79
N ALA A 177 3.15 -21.76 -5.01
CA ALA A 177 3.53 -21.30 -6.35
C ALA A 177 4.35 -22.33 -7.14
N VAL A 178 5.07 -23.19 -6.45
CA VAL A 178 5.85 -24.29 -7.07
C VAL A 178 4.94 -25.34 -7.70
N LYS A 179 3.70 -25.46 -7.22
CA LYS A 179 2.71 -26.47 -7.69
C LYS A 179 1.66 -25.87 -8.63
N ASN A 180 1.49 -24.56 -8.59
CA ASN A 180 0.45 -23.82 -9.32
C ASN A 180 1.09 -22.72 -10.16
N ASN A 181 0.32 -22.04 -10.99
CA ASN A 181 0.82 -20.90 -11.74
C ASN A 181 1.38 -19.83 -10.80
N ILE A 182 2.64 -19.47 -11.03
CA ILE A 182 3.29 -18.38 -10.28
C ILE A 182 2.58 -17.05 -10.54
N TYR A 183 2.03 -16.89 -11.75
CA TYR A 183 1.35 -15.68 -12.20
C TYR A 183 -0.13 -15.94 -12.42
N THR A 184 -0.97 -15.05 -11.94
CA THR A 184 -2.41 -15.05 -12.18
C THR A 184 -2.94 -13.63 -12.29
N THR A 185 -4.05 -13.46 -13.01
CA THR A 185 -4.80 -12.22 -13.07
C THR A 185 -6.16 -12.44 -12.44
N LEU A 186 -6.67 -11.42 -11.77
CA LEU A 186 -7.97 -11.42 -11.11
C LEU A 186 -8.68 -10.10 -11.40
N GLU A 187 -9.81 -10.16 -12.05
CA GLU A 187 -10.74 -9.01 -12.14
C GLU A 187 -11.40 -8.79 -10.78
N LEU A 188 -11.46 -7.53 -10.37
CA LEU A 188 -11.87 -7.17 -9.02
C LEU A 188 -13.35 -6.81 -8.94
N ASN A 189 -14.01 -7.29 -7.89
CA ASN A 189 -15.30 -6.80 -7.46
C ASN A 189 -15.07 -5.49 -6.66
N MET A 190 -15.57 -4.36 -7.17
CA MET A 190 -15.25 -3.03 -6.66
C MET A 190 -16.50 -2.21 -6.40
N TYR A 191 -16.34 -1.20 -5.56
CA TYR A 191 -17.30 -0.10 -5.43
C TYR A 191 -17.31 0.77 -6.68
N SER A 192 -18.42 1.45 -6.93
CA SER A 192 -18.52 2.46 -8.00
C SER A 192 -17.59 3.67 -7.70
N PRO A 193 -17.20 4.46 -8.72
CA PRO A 193 -16.46 5.69 -8.51
C PRO A 193 -17.15 6.67 -7.55
N GLU A 194 -18.48 6.75 -7.60
CA GLU A 194 -19.29 7.62 -6.77
C GLU A 194 -19.28 7.16 -5.31
N ASP A 195 -19.43 5.86 -5.06
CA ASP A 195 -19.35 5.29 -3.71
C ASP A 195 -17.95 5.51 -3.11
N MET A 196 -16.91 5.29 -3.91
CA MET A 196 -15.53 5.53 -3.48
C MET A 196 -15.29 7.01 -3.14
N LEU A 197 -15.78 7.93 -3.97
CA LEU A 197 -15.67 9.36 -3.69
C LEU A 197 -16.38 9.73 -2.39
N PHE A 198 -17.59 9.21 -2.18
CA PHE A 198 -18.34 9.43 -0.95
C PHE A 198 -17.57 8.92 0.29
N MET A 199 -17.00 7.71 0.22
CA MET A 199 -16.18 7.16 1.30
C MET A 199 -14.98 8.07 1.64
N TYR A 200 -14.32 8.66 0.64
CA TYR A 200 -13.22 9.59 0.85
C TYR A 200 -13.66 10.92 1.43
N GLN A 201 -14.81 11.45 1.00
CA GLN A 201 -15.38 12.69 1.53
C GLN A 201 -15.71 12.55 3.02
N GLU A 202 -16.38 11.47 3.40
CA GLU A 202 -16.71 11.21 4.81
C GLU A 202 -15.44 11.02 5.64
N LYS A 203 -14.47 10.26 5.15
CA LYS A 203 -13.19 10.09 5.84
C LYS A 203 -12.42 11.39 6.01
N ALA A 204 -12.37 12.21 4.98
CA ALA A 204 -11.71 13.52 5.03
C ALA A 204 -12.41 14.47 6.01
N LYS A 205 -13.75 14.43 6.08
CA LYS A 205 -14.55 15.20 7.02
C LYS A 205 -14.30 14.78 8.47
N GLU A 206 -14.25 13.48 8.75
CA GLU A 206 -13.93 12.97 10.09
C GLU A 206 -12.50 13.38 10.51
N LEU A 207 -11.51 13.23 9.64
CA LEU A 207 -10.14 13.64 9.95
C LEU A 207 -10.04 15.15 10.16
N GLN A 208 -10.75 15.95 9.37
CA GLN A 208 -10.80 17.40 9.55
C GLN A 208 -11.39 17.78 10.91
N HIS A 209 -12.45 17.09 11.35
CA HIS A 209 -13.02 17.31 12.68
C HIS A 209 -11.99 17.11 13.79
N TYR A 210 -11.17 16.05 13.73
CA TYR A 210 -10.12 15.81 14.72
C TYR A 210 -9.03 16.90 14.69
N ILE A 211 -8.71 17.43 13.53
CA ILE A 211 -7.77 18.55 13.38
C ILE A 211 -8.36 19.81 14.01
N ASP A 212 -9.59 20.17 13.67
CA ASP A 212 -10.25 21.39 14.12
C ASP A 212 -10.47 21.42 15.63
N THR A 213 -10.76 20.27 16.21
CA THR A 213 -10.95 20.11 17.67
C THR A 213 -9.66 19.82 18.43
N ASN A 214 -8.54 19.64 17.72
CA ASN A 214 -7.26 19.20 18.30
C ASN A 214 -7.39 17.94 19.17
N THR A 215 -8.16 16.98 18.68
CA THR A 215 -8.42 15.70 19.36
C THR A 215 -7.89 14.52 18.56
N MET A 216 -7.82 13.36 19.20
CA MET A 216 -7.51 12.09 18.53
C MET A 216 -8.76 11.20 18.55
N PRO A 217 -8.95 10.34 17.54
CA PRO A 217 -10.00 9.33 17.57
C PRO A 217 -9.93 8.48 18.83
N GLU A 218 -11.06 8.19 19.44
CA GLU A 218 -11.14 7.30 20.61
C GLU A 218 -10.81 5.85 20.24
N GLU A 219 -11.24 5.43 19.06
CA GLU A 219 -10.95 4.10 18.53
C GLU A 219 -9.50 4.01 18.10
N VAL A 220 -8.75 3.26 18.87
CA VAL A 220 -7.37 2.88 18.53
C VAL A 220 -7.41 1.86 17.42
N CYS A 221 -6.33 1.78 16.63
CA CYS A 221 -6.18 0.84 15.52
C CYS A 221 -6.82 -0.52 15.78
N ASP A 222 -7.62 -1.01 14.83
CA ASP A 222 -8.28 -2.30 14.93
C ASP A 222 -7.25 -3.42 15.16
N THR A 223 -7.33 -3.99 16.34
CA THR A 223 -6.50 -5.11 16.74
C THR A 223 -7.00 -6.44 16.17
N ALA A 224 -8.28 -6.51 15.81
CA ALA A 224 -8.89 -7.72 15.27
C ALA A 224 -8.36 -8.05 13.87
N LYS A 225 -8.15 -7.03 13.01
CA LYS A 225 -7.63 -7.19 11.64
C LYS A 225 -6.23 -7.83 11.61
N PHE A 226 -5.36 -7.45 12.54
CA PHE A 226 -3.99 -7.95 12.60
C PHE A 226 -3.78 -9.05 13.64
N GLY A 227 -4.80 -9.28 14.49
CA GLY A 227 -4.75 -10.21 15.59
C GLY A 227 -3.84 -9.75 16.72
N MET A 228 -3.87 -10.54 17.79
CA MET A 228 -3.06 -10.32 18.99
C MET A 228 -2.00 -11.43 19.10
N GLU A 229 -0.81 -11.06 19.53
CA GLU A 229 0.21 -12.03 19.92
C GLU A 229 0.61 -11.77 21.37
N LYS A 230 0.32 -12.76 22.22
CA LYS A 230 0.61 -12.70 23.66
C LYS A 230 0.10 -11.40 24.33
N GLY A 231 -1.08 -10.93 23.91
CA GLY A 231 -1.72 -9.74 24.47
C GLY A 231 -1.18 -8.41 23.94
N VAL A 232 -0.40 -8.42 22.87
CA VAL A 232 0.08 -7.22 22.17
C VAL A 232 -0.43 -7.24 20.73
N PRO A 233 -0.96 -6.11 20.20
CA PRO A 233 -1.37 -6.06 18.80
C PRO A 233 -0.18 -6.28 17.87
N LYS A 234 -0.27 -7.26 16.97
CA LYS A 234 0.80 -7.56 15.99
C LYS A 234 1.17 -6.35 15.15
N ARG A 235 0.19 -5.53 14.78
CA ARG A 235 0.44 -4.30 14.05
C ARG A 235 1.39 -3.37 14.80
N CYS A 236 1.15 -3.14 16.10
CA CYS A 236 2.02 -2.28 16.92
C CYS A 236 3.44 -2.83 17.04
N MET A 237 3.57 -4.16 17.07
CA MET A 237 4.88 -4.82 17.21
C MET A 237 5.70 -4.80 15.93
N LEU A 238 5.06 -5.07 14.77
CA LEU A 238 5.75 -5.45 13.54
C LEU A 238 5.60 -4.44 12.40
N TYR A 239 4.48 -3.68 12.36
CA TYR A 239 4.09 -2.97 11.14
C TYR A 239 3.74 -1.50 11.34
N CYS A 240 3.75 -0.97 12.57
CA CYS A 240 3.32 0.42 12.81
C CYS A 240 4.50 1.39 12.70
N ASP A 241 4.47 2.25 11.71
CA ASP A 241 5.46 3.30 11.48
C ASP A 241 5.50 4.36 12.61
N PHE A 242 4.42 4.48 13.38
CA PHE A 242 4.25 5.48 14.45
C PHE A 242 4.35 4.88 15.86
N ARG A 243 4.82 3.66 15.98
CA ARG A 243 4.92 2.92 17.24
C ARG A 243 5.54 3.75 18.37
N ASP A 244 6.67 4.39 18.09
CA ASP A 244 7.47 5.07 19.14
C ASP A 244 6.86 6.40 19.60
N VAL A 245 5.98 7.00 18.79
CA VAL A 245 5.29 8.26 19.09
C VAL A 245 3.81 8.07 19.45
N CYS A 246 3.27 6.86 19.25
CA CYS A 246 1.88 6.55 19.50
C CYS A 246 1.57 6.54 21.01
N PRO A 247 0.66 7.39 21.52
CA PRO A 247 0.31 7.43 22.94
C PRO A 247 -0.20 6.09 23.49
N ASN A 248 -0.85 5.30 22.64
CA ASN A 248 -1.40 4.00 23.06
C ASN A 248 -0.37 2.87 23.04
N TYR A 249 0.73 3.03 22.31
CA TYR A 249 1.77 2.00 22.31
C TYR A 249 2.43 1.83 23.68
N SER A 250 2.53 2.90 24.47
CA SER A 250 3.08 2.83 25.82
C SER A 250 2.35 1.80 26.71
N LYS A 251 1.05 1.58 26.48
CA LYS A 251 0.26 0.54 27.16
C LYS A 251 0.79 -0.87 26.86
N TYR A 252 1.35 -1.07 25.68
CA TYR A 252 1.86 -2.36 25.21
C TYR A 252 3.38 -2.48 25.33
N LYS A 253 4.10 -1.36 25.41
CA LYS A 253 5.56 -1.33 25.43
C LYS A 253 6.14 -2.15 26.59
N LYS A 254 5.63 -1.94 27.82
CA LYS A 254 6.05 -2.70 29.00
C LYS A 254 5.84 -4.20 28.82
N LEU A 255 4.73 -4.62 28.20
CA LEU A 255 4.44 -6.02 27.89
C LEU A 255 5.36 -6.58 26.81
N THR A 256 5.68 -5.76 25.80
CA THR A 256 6.60 -6.14 24.71
C THR A 256 8.02 -6.30 25.23
N ASP A 257 8.52 -5.30 25.98
CA ASP A 257 9.86 -5.31 26.59
C ASP A 257 10.03 -6.50 27.54
N ARG A 258 9.01 -6.80 28.34
CA ARG A 258 9.00 -7.97 29.22
C ARG A 258 9.08 -9.28 28.43
N LYS A 259 8.32 -9.42 27.34
CA LYS A 259 8.33 -10.63 26.49
C LYS A 259 9.65 -10.83 25.76
N ILE A 260 10.29 -9.72 25.32
CA ILE A 260 11.63 -9.75 24.74
C ILE A 260 12.62 -10.25 25.79
N ALA A 261 12.57 -9.69 27.01
CA ALA A 261 13.43 -10.10 28.11
C ALA A 261 13.23 -11.57 28.53
N GLU A 262 12.00 -12.08 28.44
CA GLU A 262 11.66 -13.47 28.73
C GLU A 262 12.03 -14.44 27.58
N GLY A 263 12.67 -13.95 26.49
CA GLY A 263 13.07 -14.78 25.35
C GLY A 263 11.90 -15.35 24.53
N LEU A 264 10.67 -14.92 24.83
CA LEU A 264 9.45 -15.41 24.18
C LEU A 264 9.28 -14.85 22.74
N ASN A 265 10.15 -13.93 22.32
CA ASN A 265 10.21 -13.35 20.99
C ASN A 265 11.37 -13.89 20.13
N SER A 266 11.88 -15.08 20.44
CA SER A 266 12.98 -15.71 19.68
C SER A 266 12.71 -15.81 18.17
N ASN A 267 11.44 -15.73 17.74
CA ASN A 267 11.09 -15.75 16.34
C ASN A 267 11.23 -14.37 15.66
N ILE A 268 11.04 -13.26 16.37
CA ILE A 268 11.20 -11.91 15.80
C ILE A 268 12.67 -11.59 15.58
N GLU A 269 13.53 -11.98 16.52
CA GLU A 269 14.98 -11.85 16.35
C GLU A 269 15.54 -12.85 15.32
N LYS A 270 14.99 -14.08 15.24
CA LYS A 270 15.35 -15.03 14.18
C LYS A 270 14.94 -14.53 12.80
N GLU A 271 13.77 -13.91 12.64
CA GLU A 271 13.41 -13.29 11.37
C GLU A 271 14.33 -12.13 11.01
N LYS A 272 14.74 -11.30 11.97
CA LYS A 272 15.75 -10.26 11.74
C LYS A 272 17.15 -10.83 11.45
N SER A 273 17.54 -11.93 12.07
CA SER A 273 18.87 -12.55 11.89
C SER A 273 18.99 -13.41 10.64
N VAL A 274 17.89 -13.95 10.13
CA VAL A 274 17.89 -14.77 8.90
C VAL A 274 18.22 -13.92 7.66
N TYR A 275 18.00 -12.61 7.71
CA TYR A 275 18.31 -11.71 6.59
C TYR A 275 19.76 -11.20 6.55
N ILE A 276 20.61 -11.55 7.51
CA ILE A 276 22.00 -11.07 7.58
C ILE A 276 23.01 -12.23 7.68
N LYS A 277 22.73 -13.40 7.15
CA LYS A 277 23.81 -14.35 6.90
C LYS A 277 24.47 -13.98 5.56
N PRO A 278 25.74 -13.54 5.55
CA PRO A 278 26.48 -13.46 4.31
C PRO A 278 26.49 -14.86 3.67
N MET A 279 26.12 -14.97 2.41
CA MET A 279 26.47 -16.17 1.65
C MET A 279 28.00 -16.21 1.61
N GLU A 280 28.58 -17.15 2.31
CA GLU A 280 29.97 -17.55 2.08
C GLU A 280 30.02 -18.29 0.73
N PHE A 281 30.65 -17.65 -0.24
CA PHE A 281 31.05 -18.23 -1.52
C PHE A 281 32.49 -18.75 -1.39
#